data_74da37db3f44e3159c88752023cefa1d
#
_entry.id   74da37db3f44e3159c88752023cefa1d
#
_cell.length_a   1.000
_cell.length_b   1.000
_cell.length_c   1.000
_cell.angle_alpha   90.00
_cell.angle_beta   90.00
_cell.angle_gamma   90.00
#
_symmetry.space_group_name_H-M   'P 1'
#
loop_
_entity.id
_entity.type
_entity.pdbx_description
1 polymer ?
#
loop_
_entity_poly.entity_id
_entity_poly.type
_entity_poly.pdbx_seq_one_letter_code
_entity_poly.pdbx_strand_id
1 'polypeptide(L)'
;MIRRRAGVLAAAAAVSLLVFPSPGQAPGGLPDYLRIDLKRLEETWNMLDRFAGRIWPGWTGFRDVPFRFNYPNGVQMLVGHPSPTDGFEPVPGVEVRGKKVYLDRRQEIPLELKPPLSGGGGVIPFGKDTTVPMVDLHMSPVAPERLKDGPGAAGKDGPEPPPFSSENQILVNIHEIFHCFQGTVYRYRYGNLRFNTDINFATYAEVEGLALENAYLEPEEAAARDALGDFLAARTIKRASMTETERNQESEDELMEGTAVYAEASALELVKQGYEPAIGPGDDPSYHGFRDVDRHLRSKLDQLKTNRILTMDSRGKCYPFGCFQALLLSRLFPGWQAGFFREGRFLDQVLAGRLGLAPADLAARAAGLKDRYPLGEISNRHGLLLRARDKALAMMEKRKGRVYVVNFKPLLEYVTPKGRGESYTVGLVNIFTEGIASIDVKDVSFRGEKSPMVWDQLYYAKWIDTRTRVRGKGYTLSFRRKEGEDVYEDAELKTAGFVLRAPKIRIRDLKSMVKITVLAKIGPGGPR
;
A
#
# COMPACT_ATOMS: atom_id res chain seq x y z
N MET A 1 -36.15 -52.01 -52.45
CA MET A 1 -35.49 -52.52 -51.23
C MET A 1 -34.00 -52.59 -51.46
N ILE A 2 -33.22 -51.64 -51.07
CA ILE A 2 -31.76 -51.74 -50.83
C ILE A 2 -31.34 -50.49 -50.00
N ARG A 3 -30.91 -50.70 -48.78
CA ARG A 3 -30.35 -49.73 -47.89
C ARG A 3 -28.92 -49.41 -48.31
N ARG A 4 -28.55 -48.13 -48.43
CA ARG A 4 -27.17 -47.69 -48.47
C ARG A 4 -26.88 -46.86 -47.19
N ARG A 5 -25.99 -47.39 -46.40
CA ARG A 5 -25.34 -46.65 -45.25
C ARG A 5 -24.24 -45.80 -45.85
N ALA A 6 -24.27 -44.50 -45.57
CA ALA A 6 -23.13 -43.62 -45.78
C ALA A 6 -22.41 -43.43 -44.43
N GLY A 7 -21.15 -43.87 -44.39
CA GLY A 7 -20.26 -43.63 -43.24
C GLY A 7 -19.67 -42.24 -43.34
N VAL A 8 -19.74 -41.50 -42.21
CA VAL A 8 -19.05 -40.22 -42.04
C VAL A 8 -17.72 -40.50 -41.35
N LEU A 9 -16.62 -40.31 -42.06
CA LEU A 9 -15.27 -40.27 -41.52
C LEU A 9 -15.06 -38.92 -40.84
N ALA A 10 -14.92 -38.90 -39.51
CA ALA A 10 -14.47 -37.76 -38.77
C ALA A 10 -12.93 -37.76 -38.77
N ALA A 11 -12.34 -36.82 -39.51
CA ALA A 11 -10.92 -36.54 -39.44
C ALA A 11 -10.66 -35.66 -38.21
N ALA A 12 -10.07 -36.22 -37.16
CA ALA A 12 -9.56 -35.47 -36.03
C ALA A 12 -8.22 -34.81 -36.43
N ALA A 13 -8.24 -33.52 -36.65
CA ALA A 13 -7.03 -32.72 -36.83
C ALA A 13 -6.41 -32.51 -35.45
N ALA A 14 -5.33 -33.22 -35.18
CA ALA A 14 -4.47 -32.94 -34.04
C ALA A 14 -3.72 -31.62 -34.30
N VAL A 15 -4.14 -30.55 -33.64
CA VAL A 15 -3.39 -29.31 -33.59
C VAL A 15 -2.26 -29.50 -32.57
N SER A 16 -1.07 -29.83 -33.08
CA SER A 16 0.18 -29.78 -32.28
C SER A 16 0.47 -28.31 -31.97
N LEU A 17 0.22 -27.90 -30.75
CA LEU A 17 0.72 -26.63 -30.21
C LEU A 17 2.24 -26.69 -30.17
N LEU A 18 2.89 -26.12 -31.17
CA LEU A 18 4.33 -25.81 -31.11
C LEU A 18 4.52 -24.68 -30.09
N VAL A 19 4.91 -25.08 -28.88
CA VAL A 19 5.43 -24.14 -27.89
C VAL A 19 6.81 -23.71 -28.38
N PHE A 20 6.89 -22.51 -28.97
CA PHE A 20 8.18 -21.88 -29.24
C PHE A 20 8.78 -21.42 -27.88
N PRO A 21 9.99 -21.85 -27.52
CA PRO A 21 10.67 -21.28 -26.37
C PRO A 21 10.98 -19.81 -26.67
N SER A 22 10.65 -18.94 -25.71
CA SER A 22 11.02 -17.54 -25.76
C SER A 22 12.54 -17.42 -25.89
N PRO A 23 13.07 -16.56 -26.78
CA PRO A 23 14.51 -16.40 -26.95
C PRO A 23 15.09 -15.75 -25.68
N GLY A 24 15.91 -16.49 -24.94
CA GLY A 24 16.67 -15.99 -23.79
C GLY A 24 16.66 -16.84 -22.52
N GLN A 25 15.89 -17.91 -22.46
CA GLN A 25 15.97 -18.84 -21.31
C GLN A 25 16.92 -20.01 -21.62
N ALA A 26 18.02 -20.08 -20.88
CA ALA A 26 18.80 -21.32 -20.78
C ALA A 26 17.87 -22.44 -20.23
N PRO A 27 17.97 -23.68 -20.73
CA PRO A 27 17.14 -24.77 -20.27
C PRO A 27 17.42 -25.03 -18.77
N GLY A 28 16.42 -24.74 -17.90
CA GLY A 28 16.44 -25.04 -16.48
C GLY A 28 16.56 -23.87 -15.49
N GLY A 29 16.65 -22.62 -15.95
CA GLY A 29 16.81 -21.47 -15.05
C GLY A 29 15.47 -20.80 -14.67
N LEU A 30 15.37 -20.30 -13.41
CA LEU A 30 14.29 -19.41 -13.01
C LEU A 30 14.36 -18.09 -13.78
N PRO A 31 13.21 -17.47 -14.14
CA PRO A 31 13.15 -16.11 -14.64
C PRO A 31 13.86 -15.13 -13.70
N ASP A 32 14.49 -14.09 -14.27
CA ASP A 32 15.30 -13.13 -13.51
C ASP A 32 14.53 -12.48 -12.35
N TYR A 33 13.27 -12.08 -12.57
CA TYR A 33 12.48 -11.45 -11.53
C TYR A 33 12.24 -12.38 -10.31
N LEU A 34 12.09 -13.69 -10.51
CA LEU A 34 11.97 -14.66 -9.41
C LEU A 34 13.31 -14.82 -8.68
N ARG A 35 14.40 -14.90 -9.43
CA ARG A 35 15.75 -15.06 -8.87
C ARG A 35 16.15 -13.84 -8.03
N ILE A 36 15.82 -12.64 -8.49
CA ILE A 36 16.09 -11.39 -7.76
C ILE A 36 15.33 -11.38 -6.42
N ASP A 37 14.04 -11.75 -6.42
CA ASP A 37 13.27 -11.74 -5.17
C ASP A 37 13.73 -12.81 -4.18
N LEU A 38 14.24 -13.96 -4.66
CA LEU A 38 14.90 -14.94 -3.79
C LEU A 38 16.20 -14.39 -3.17
N LYS A 39 16.99 -13.61 -3.93
CA LYS A 39 18.20 -12.96 -3.42
C LYS A 39 17.89 -11.88 -2.38
N ARG A 40 16.86 -11.09 -2.60
CA ARG A 40 16.36 -10.10 -1.62
C ARG A 40 15.88 -10.78 -0.33
N LEU A 41 15.18 -11.90 -0.45
CA LEU A 41 14.74 -12.69 0.71
C LEU A 41 15.92 -13.30 1.47
N GLU A 42 16.90 -13.85 0.76
CA GLU A 42 18.13 -14.38 1.36
C GLU A 42 18.86 -13.28 2.15
N GLU A 43 18.99 -12.08 1.57
CA GLU A 43 19.60 -10.93 2.23
C GLU A 43 18.80 -10.45 3.44
N THR A 44 17.47 -10.47 3.35
CA THR A 44 16.59 -10.20 4.49
C THR A 44 16.92 -11.12 5.68
N TRP A 45 17.05 -12.41 5.43
CA TRP A 45 17.40 -13.38 6.48
C TRP A 45 18.83 -13.21 6.99
N ASN A 46 19.81 -12.83 6.14
CA ASN A 46 21.17 -12.52 6.56
C ASN A 46 21.19 -11.34 7.55
N MET A 47 20.42 -10.28 7.24
CA MET A 47 20.28 -9.12 8.14
C MET A 47 19.63 -9.53 9.46
N LEU A 48 18.53 -10.28 9.42
CA LEU A 48 17.80 -10.69 10.62
C LEU A 48 18.62 -11.66 11.50
N ASP A 49 19.44 -12.53 10.92
CA ASP A 49 20.36 -13.36 11.67
C ASP A 49 21.29 -12.54 12.57
N ARG A 50 21.69 -11.38 12.07
CA ARG A 50 22.63 -10.49 12.78
C ARG A 50 21.92 -9.50 13.68
N PHE A 51 20.71 -9.08 13.32
CA PHE A 51 20.08 -7.91 13.90
C PHE A 51 18.80 -8.18 14.69
N ALA A 52 18.05 -9.24 14.42
CA ALA A 52 16.70 -9.43 14.99
C ALA A 52 16.68 -9.30 16.52
N GLY A 53 17.58 -9.99 17.22
CA GLY A 53 17.66 -9.93 18.69
C GLY A 53 18.12 -8.58 19.23
N ARG A 54 18.83 -7.76 18.42
CA ARG A 54 19.23 -6.38 18.77
C ARG A 54 18.11 -5.38 18.54
N ILE A 55 17.29 -5.62 17.50
CA ILE A 55 16.11 -4.81 17.18
C ILE A 55 15.02 -5.07 18.22
N TRP A 56 14.74 -6.33 18.49
CA TRP A 56 13.70 -6.71 19.45
C TRP A 56 14.11 -7.95 20.23
N PRO A 57 14.29 -7.85 21.56
CA PRO A 57 14.63 -9.01 22.39
C PRO A 57 13.57 -10.12 22.26
N GLY A 58 14.02 -11.32 21.95
CA GLY A 58 13.15 -12.47 21.75
C GLY A 58 12.56 -12.60 20.36
N TRP A 59 12.90 -11.75 19.41
CA TRP A 59 12.54 -11.94 18.01
C TRP A 59 13.32 -13.08 17.40
N THR A 60 12.69 -14.25 17.36
CA THR A 60 13.23 -15.49 16.83
C THR A 60 12.25 -16.12 15.84
N GLY A 61 12.61 -17.19 15.18
CA GLY A 61 11.73 -17.94 14.27
C GLY A 61 11.48 -17.25 12.91
N PHE A 62 12.12 -16.13 12.62
CA PHE A 62 11.92 -15.38 11.38
C PHE A 62 12.31 -16.17 10.12
N ARG A 63 13.19 -17.16 10.22
CA ARG A 63 13.55 -18.06 9.11
C ARG A 63 12.48 -19.11 8.80
N ASP A 64 11.56 -19.34 9.74
CA ASP A 64 10.49 -20.31 9.57
C ASP A 64 9.20 -19.67 9.04
N VAL A 65 9.22 -18.35 8.85
CA VAL A 65 8.13 -17.60 8.23
C VAL A 65 8.12 -17.89 6.72
N PRO A 66 7.06 -18.50 6.18
CA PRO A 66 6.93 -18.71 4.75
C PRO A 66 6.65 -17.39 4.00
N PHE A 67 7.05 -17.34 2.74
CA PHE A 67 6.78 -16.21 1.85
C PHE A 67 6.01 -16.67 0.63
N ARG A 68 4.96 -15.91 0.26
CA ARG A 68 4.29 -16.01 -1.02
C ARG A 68 4.46 -14.71 -1.79
N PHE A 69 4.93 -14.82 -3.02
CA PHE A 69 5.03 -13.71 -3.97
C PHE A 69 4.00 -13.91 -5.07
N ASN A 70 3.10 -12.97 -5.25
CA ASN A 70 2.07 -12.99 -6.29
C ASN A 70 2.48 -12.02 -7.40
N TYR A 71 2.71 -12.53 -8.60
CA TYR A 71 3.18 -11.72 -9.73
C TYR A 71 2.04 -11.33 -10.67
N PRO A 72 2.17 -10.19 -11.38
CA PRO A 72 1.14 -9.70 -12.30
C PRO A 72 0.84 -10.64 -13.46
N ASN A 73 1.79 -11.51 -13.83
CA ASN A 73 1.59 -12.54 -14.85
C ASN A 73 0.85 -13.78 -14.33
N GLY A 74 0.34 -13.77 -13.11
CA GLY A 74 -0.39 -14.88 -12.51
C GLY A 74 0.49 -15.98 -11.90
N VAL A 75 1.82 -15.90 -12.04
CA VAL A 75 2.75 -16.81 -11.35
C VAL A 75 2.71 -16.50 -9.85
N GLN A 76 2.69 -17.55 -9.03
CA GLN A 76 2.90 -17.44 -7.59
C GLN A 76 4.15 -18.22 -7.21
N MET A 77 5.00 -17.61 -6.39
CA MET A 77 6.18 -18.26 -5.82
C MET A 77 6.00 -18.39 -4.31
N LEU A 78 6.20 -19.60 -3.79
CA LEU A 78 6.09 -19.90 -2.38
C LEU A 78 7.44 -20.40 -1.86
N VAL A 79 7.94 -19.82 -0.77
CA VAL A 79 9.24 -20.15 -0.19
C VAL A 79 9.05 -20.59 1.26
N GLY A 80 9.63 -21.75 1.61
CA GLY A 80 9.71 -22.22 2.98
C GLY A 80 8.41 -22.71 3.61
N HIS A 81 7.34 -22.86 2.87
CA HIS A 81 6.07 -23.37 3.42
C HIS A 81 6.18 -24.88 3.71
N PRO A 82 5.80 -25.34 4.93
CA PRO A 82 5.97 -26.74 5.33
C PRO A 82 5.04 -27.69 4.57
N SER A 83 3.86 -27.22 4.15
CA SER A 83 2.85 -28.03 3.44
C SER A 83 2.19 -27.18 2.36
N PRO A 84 2.81 -27.06 1.18
CA PRO A 84 2.23 -26.31 0.06
C PRO A 84 0.87 -26.89 -0.34
N THR A 85 -0.07 -26.01 -0.70
CA THR A 85 -1.39 -26.42 -1.22
C THR A 85 -1.28 -26.92 -2.66
N ASP A 86 -2.32 -27.61 -3.15
CA ASP A 86 -2.42 -28.07 -4.52
C ASP A 86 -2.11 -26.97 -5.54
N GLY A 87 -1.30 -27.29 -6.52
CA GLY A 87 -0.88 -26.40 -7.60
C GLY A 87 0.51 -25.80 -7.42
N PHE A 88 1.08 -25.85 -6.21
CA PHE A 88 2.47 -25.49 -6.00
C PHE A 88 3.39 -26.69 -6.25
N GLU A 89 4.20 -26.60 -7.29
CA GLU A 89 5.19 -27.61 -7.66
C GLU A 89 6.58 -27.19 -7.19
N PRO A 90 7.37 -28.09 -6.60
CA PRO A 90 8.72 -27.78 -6.18
C PRO A 90 9.60 -27.47 -7.40
N VAL A 91 10.46 -26.46 -7.27
CA VAL A 91 11.45 -26.13 -8.31
C VAL A 91 12.71 -26.97 -8.06
N PRO A 92 13.03 -27.91 -8.94
CA PRO A 92 14.17 -28.82 -8.73
C PRO A 92 15.49 -28.06 -8.59
N GLY A 93 16.25 -28.36 -7.52
CA GLY A 93 17.56 -27.77 -7.29
C GLY A 93 17.56 -26.30 -6.86
N VAL A 94 16.40 -25.71 -6.59
CA VAL A 94 16.29 -24.32 -6.10
C VAL A 94 15.86 -24.31 -4.65
N GLU A 95 16.74 -23.80 -3.82
CA GLU A 95 16.52 -23.58 -2.39
C GLU A 95 17.11 -22.24 -1.97
N VAL A 96 16.50 -21.60 -0.98
CA VAL A 96 17.06 -20.42 -0.31
C VAL A 96 17.35 -20.79 1.14
N ARG A 97 18.64 -20.88 1.49
CA ARG A 97 19.10 -21.25 2.84
C ARG A 97 18.44 -22.55 3.37
N GLY A 98 18.32 -23.57 2.50
CA GLY A 98 17.71 -24.86 2.82
C GLY A 98 16.18 -24.85 2.82
N LYS A 99 15.55 -23.74 2.49
CA LYS A 99 14.09 -23.66 2.32
C LYS A 99 13.73 -23.91 0.86
N LYS A 100 12.80 -24.86 0.62
CA LYS A 100 12.32 -25.21 -0.72
C LYS A 100 11.53 -24.07 -1.35
N VAL A 101 11.68 -23.95 -2.66
CA VAL A 101 10.92 -23.02 -3.50
C VAL A 101 9.90 -23.78 -4.32
N TYR A 102 8.69 -23.28 -4.39
CA TYR A 102 7.59 -23.84 -5.15
C TYR A 102 7.00 -22.78 -6.07
N LEU A 103 6.48 -23.18 -7.22
CA LEU A 103 5.77 -22.32 -8.16
C LEU A 103 4.37 -22.86 -8.45
N ASP A 104 3.39 -21.97 -8.48
CA ASP A 104 2.08 -22.21 -9.09
C ASP A 104 1.99 -21.37 -10.36
N ARG A 105 1.85 -22.03 -11.51
CA ARG A 105 1.76 -21.42 -12.86
C ARG A 105 0.40 -21.63 -13.51
N ARG A 106 -0.58 -22.18 -12.80
CA ARG A 106 -1.90 -22.50 -13.38
C ARG A 106 -2.65 -21.29 -13.94
N GLN A 107 -2.33 -20.09 -13.42
CA GLN A 107 -2.89 -18.82 -13.89
C GLN A 107 -1.87 -17.98 -14.67
N GLU A 108 -0.75 -18.57 -15.07
CA GLU A 108 0.28 -17.85 -15.81
C GLU A 108 -0.24 -17.35 -17.15
N ILE A 109 -0.05 -16.05 -17.39
CA ILE A 109 -0.36 -15.40 -18.66
C ILE A 109 0.93 -14.95 -19.34
N PRO A 110 0.98 -14.88 -20.67
CA PRO A 110 2.13 -14.36 -21.40
C PRO A 110 2.32 -12.85 -21.15
N LEU A 111 3.01 -12.52 -20.09
CA LEU A 111 3.37 -11.17 -19.69
C LEU A 111 4.86 -11.16 -19.33
N GLU A 112 5.65 -10.42 -20.10
CA GLU A 112 7.05 -10.21 -19.79
C GLU A 112 7.17 -9.28 -18.57
N LEU A 113 7.72 -9.78 -17.48
CA LEU A 113 8.02 -8.98 -16.29
C LEU A 113 9.47 -8.55 -16.32
N LYS A 114 9.68 -7.24 -16.30
CA LYS A 114 11.02 -6.63 -16.24
C LYS A 114 11.28 -6.10 -14.84
N PRO A 115 12.34 -6.58 -14.17
CA PRO A 115 12.77 -5.96 -12.92
C PRO A 115 13.14 -4.48 -13.12
N PRO A 116 13.03 -3.64 -12.07
CA PRO A 116 12.69 -4.04 -10.72
C PRO A 116 11.19 -4.19 -10.48
N LEU A 117 10.83 -5.17 -9.65
CA LEU A 117 9.49 -5.30 -9.09
C LEU A 117 9.52 -4.86 -7.63
N SER A 118 8.41 -4.28 -7.15
CA SER A 118 8.19 -4.02 -5.73
C SER A 118 6.93 -4.73 -5.27
N GLY A 119 6.98 -5.26 -4.06
CA GLY A 119 5.84 -5.91 -3.41
C GLY A 119 5.43 -5.15 -2.16
N GLY A 120 4.14 -5.12 -1.92
CA GLY A 120 3.54 -4.78 -0.64
C GLY A 120 2.49 -5.83 -0.34
N GLY A 121 2.19 -6.04 0.92
CA GLY A 121 1.25 -7.09 1.28
C GLY A 121 0.91 -7.08 2.76
N GLY A 122 0.94 -8.24 3.35
CA GLY A 122 0.64 -8.42 4.77
C GLY A 122 0.82 -9.85 5.21
N VAL A 123 0.45 -10.11 6.44
CA VAL A 123 0.52 -11.44 7.03
C VAL A 123 -0.85 -12.10 6.94
N ILE A 124 -0.89 -13.28 6.36
CA ILE A 124 -2.11 -14.09 6.20
C ILE A 124 -1.89 -15.52 6.70
N PRO A 125 -2.95 -16.21 7.18
CA PRO A 125 -2.92 -17.65 7.32
C PRO A 125 -2.96 -18.29 5.93
N PHE A 126 -2.14 -19.33 5.70
CA PHE A 126 -2.11 -20.04 4.41
C PHE A 126 -2.61 -21.47 4.55
N GLY A 127 -3.61 -21.82 3.71
CA GLY A 127 -4.21 -23.16 3.67
C GLY A 127 -5.42 -23.31 4.60
N LYS A 128 -6.24 -24.34 4.35
CA LYS A 128 -7.49 -24.57 5.09
C LYS A 128 -7.26 -24.97 6.54
N ASP A 129 -6.12 -25.55 6.86
CA ASP A 129 -5.84 -26.17 8.16
C ASP A 129 -4.57 -25.63 8.82
N THR A 130 -3.94 -24.58 8.31
CA THR A 130 -2.70 -24.04 8.85
C THR A 130 -2.90 -22.69 9.49
N THR A 131 -2.56 -22.59 10.76
CA THR A 131 -2.41 -21.33 11.51
C THR A 131 -1.03 -20.70 11.32
N VAL A 132 -0.24 -21.18 10.34
CA VAL A 132 1.09 -20.66 10.10
C VAL A 132 0.97 -19.26 9.51
N PRO A 133 1.43 -18.21 10.20
CA PRO A 133 1.48 -16.89 9.62
C PRO A 133 2.47 -16.87 8.45
N MET A 134 2.08 -16.29 7.34
CA MET A 134 2.86 -16.23 6.12
C MET A 134 2.87 -14.80 5.60
N VAL A 135 4.02 -14.35 5.13
CA VAL A 135 4.14 -13.09 4.38
C VAL A 135 3.57 -13.31 2.97
N ASP A 136 2.60 -12.47 2.60
CA ASP A 136 1.93 -12.49 1.29
C ASP A 136 2.16 -11.17 0.56
N LEU A 137 3.03 -11.19 -0.44
CA LEU A 137 3.42 -10.02 -1.22
C LEU A 137 2.77 -10.01 -2.59
N HIS A 138 2.21 -8.87 -2.97
CA HIS A 138 1.71 -8.60 -4.32
C HIS A 138 2.74 -7.76 -5.07
N MET A 139 3.46 -8.40 -5.99
CA MET A 139 4.54 -7.80 -6.76
C MET A 139 3.99 -6.99 -7.95
N SER A 140 4.56 -5.83 -8.19
CA SER A 140 4.18 -4.98 -9.32
C SER A 140 5.42 -4.32 -9.94
N PRO A 141 5.43 -4.07 -11.26
CA PRO A 141 6.48 -3.29 -11.88
C PRO A 141 6.61 -1.91 -11.22
N VAL A 142 7.84 -1.51 -10.99
CA VAL A 142 8.11 -0.17 -10.46
C VAL A 142 7.90 0.85 -11.56
N ALA A 143 7.12 1.89 -11.28
CA ALA A 143 6.87 2.95 -12.24
C ALA A 143 8.19 3.61 -12.67
N PRO A 144 8.39 3.89 -13.99
CA PRO A 144 9.64 4.46 -14.50
C PRO A 144 10.09 5.74 -13.80
N GLU A 145 9.14 6.55 -13.32
CA GLU A 145 9.40 7.78 -12.59
C GLU A 145 10.12 7.52 -11.26
N ARG A 146 9.89 6.37 -10.65
CA ARG A 146 10.52 5.95 -9.38
C ARG A 146 11.91 5.34 -9.58
N LEU A 147 12.29 5.06 -10.82
CA LEU A 147 13.62 4.52 -11.16
C LEU A 147 14.63 5.63 -11.48
N LYS A 148 14.15 6.86 -11.67
CA LYS A 148 15.03 7.98 -12.02
C LYS A 148 15.70 8.50 -10.75
N ASP A 149 17.03 8.50 -10.77
CA ASP A 149 17.85 9.21 -9.79
C ASP A 149 17.65 10.71 -10.00
N GLY A 150 16.73 11.30 -9.30
CA GLY A 150 16.54 12.75 -9.38
C GLY A 150 15.24 13.22 -8.72
N PRO A 151 15.27 14.43 -8.16
CA PRO A 151 14.11 15.08 -7.62
C PRO A 151 13.15 15.47 -8.75
N GLY A 152 11.96 14.90 -8.84
CA GLY A 152 11.08 15.32 -9.91
C GLY A 152 9.68 14.75 -10.01
N ALA A 153 9.29 13.81 -9.18
CA ALA A 153 7.97 13.18 -9.32
C ALA A 153 6.98 13.47 -8.18
N ALA A 154 7.40 14.20 -7.15
CA ALA A 154 6.47 14.69 -6.15
C ALA A 154 5.73 15.93 -6.69
N GLY A 155 4.42 15.97 -6.51
CA GLY A 155 3.67 17.21 -6.74
C GLY A 155 4.33 18.35 -5.96
N LYS A 156 4.21 19.58 -6.47
CA LYS A 156 4.99 20.78 -6.10
C LYS A 156 5.14 21.08 -4.58
N ASP A 157 4.45 20.36 -3.70
CA ASP A 157 4.33 20.69 -2.27
C ASP A 157 4.51 19.49 -1.31
N GLY A 158 5.14 18.36 -1.72
CA GLY A 158 5.33 17.21 -0.83
C GLY A 158 6.74 16.62 -0.89
N PRO A 159 7.24 15.98 0.20
CA PRO A 159 8.49 15.27 0.17
C PRO A 159 8.45 14.16 -0.89
N GLU A 160 9.49 14.11 -1.70
CA GLU A 160 9.62 13.09 -2.73
C GLU A 160 9.76 11.72 -2.08
N PRO A 161 8.97 10.72 -2.54
CA PRO A 161 9.24 9.36 -2.14
C PRO A 161 10.66 8.98 -2.57
N PRO A 162 11.40 8.25 -1.74
CA PRO A 162 12.71 7.77 -2.15
C PRO A 162 12.58 6.95 -3.45
N PRO A 163 13.55 7.02 -4.35
CA PRO A 163 13.58 6.17 -5.52
C PRO A 163 13.46 4.71 -5.08
N PHE A 164 12.83 3.89 -5.90
CA PHE A 164 12.77 2.46 -5.59
C PHE A 164 14.19 1.90 -5.58
N SER A 165 14.49 1.13 -4.56
CA SER A 165 15.70 0.31 -4.49
C SER A 165 15.36 -1.07 -3.93
N SER A 166 16.23 -2.02 -4.17
CA SER A 166 16.10 -3.37 -3.60
C SER A 166 16.17 -3.36 -2.08
N GLU A 167 16.90 -2.41 -1.52
CA GLU A 167 16.97 -2.16 -0.09
C GLU A 167 15.58 -1.86 0.50
N ASN A 168 14.77 -1.06 -0.21
CA ASN A 168 13.40 -0.80 0.22
C ASN A 168 12.56 -2.09 0.25
N GLN A 169 12.76 -3.00 -0.73
CA GLN A 169 12.06 -4.29 -0.71
C GLN A 169 12.53 -5.19 0.44
N ILE A 170 13.83 -5.19 0.75
CA ILE A 170 14.37 -5.90 1.90
C ILE A 170 13.77 -5.36 3.21
N LEU A 171 13.61 -4.05 3.33
CA LEU A 171 12.97 -3.42 4.49
C LEU A 171 11.48 -3.81 4.59
N VAL A 172 10.75 -3.85 3.49
CA VAL A 172 9.36 -4.37 3.47
C VAL A 172 9.32 -5.82 3.94
N ASN A 173 10.25 -6.65 3.52
CA ASN A 173 10.32 -8.04 4.01
C ASN A 173 10.56 -8.08 5.53
N ILE A 174 11.45 -7.25 6.08
CA ILE A 174 11.70 -7.13 7.53
C ILE A 174 10.42 -6.72 8.26
N HIS A 175 9.70 -5.73 7.73
CA HIS A 175 8.43 -5.24 8.24
C HIS A 175 7.39 -6.37 8.35
N GLU A 176 7.17 -7.09 7.28
CA GLU A 176 6.17 -8.15 7.24
C GLU A 176 6.55 -9.35 8.11
N ILE A 177 7.85 -9.72 8.16
CA ILE A 177 8.34 -10.75 9.10
C ILE A 177 8.13 -10.29 10.55
N PHE A 178 8.29 -9.00 10.84
CA PHE A 178 8.05 -8.49 12.17
C PHE A 178 6.58 -8.61 12.56
N HIS A 179 5.65 -8.40 11.64
CA HIS A 179 4.22 -8.67 11.86
C HIS A 179 3.95 -10.14 12.19
N CYS A 180 4.66 -11.08 11.56
CA CYS A 180 4.56 -12.50 11.94
C CYS A 180 5.00 -12.72 13.39
N PHE A 181 6.09 -12.10 13.83
CA PHE A 181 6.53 -12.15 15.22
C PHE A 181 5.51 -11.49 16.16
N GLN A 182 5.01 -10.29 15.84
CA GLN A 182 3.95 -9.64 16.61
C GLN A 182 2.74 -10.56 16.80
N GLY A 183 2.30 -11.24 15.75
CA GLY A 183 1.18 -12.18 15.79
C GLY A 183 1.38 -13.36 16.75
N THR A 184 2.63 -13.70 17.11
CA THR A 184 2.92 -14.74 18.11
C THR A 184 2.86 -14.25 19.55
N VAL A 185 3.03 -12.95 19.77
CA VAL A 185 3.17 -12.35 21.12
C VAL A 185 2.07 -11.34 21.46
N TYR A 186 1.30 -10.91 20.47
CA TYR A 186 0.22 -9.95 20.63
C TYR A 186 -0.99 -10.34 19.76
N ARG A 187 -2.19 -10.16 20.29
CA ARG A 187 -3.43 -10.36 19.55
C ARG A 187 -4.07 -9.01 19.24
N TYR A 188 -4.18 -8.69 17.95
CA TYR A 188 -4.89 -7.52 17.45
C TYR A 188 -6.37 -7.54 17.93
N ARG A 189 -6.86 -6.43 18.48
CA ARG A 189 -8.16 -6.35 19.18
C ARG A 189 -9.17 -5.50 18.46
N TYR A 190 -8.71 -4.46 17.76
CA TYR A 190 -9.56 -3.46 17.16
C TYR A 190 -9.56 -3.60 15.64
N GLY A 191 -10.70 -3.37 15.02
CA GLY A 191 -10.83 -3.44 13.56
C GLY A 191 -10.41 -2.14 12.88
N ASN A 192 -10.38 -2.11 11.54
CA ASN A 192 -10.06 -0.91 10.76
C ASN A 192 -11.17 0.14 10.89
N LEU A 193 -11.12 0.99 11.90
CA LEU A 193 -11.97 2.16 12.03
C LEU A 193 -11.38 3.34 11.27
N ARG A 194 -12.24 4.11 10.64
CA ARG A 194 -11.88 5.41 10.07
C ARG A 194 -12.32 6.47 11.05
N PHE A 195 -11.37 7.28 11.53
CA PHE A 195 -11.67 8.38 12.42
C PHE A 195 -12.31 9.54 11.68
N ASN A 196 -13.23 10.21 12.34
CA ASN A 196 -13.73 11.48 11.85
C ASN A 196 -12.69 12.55 12.16
N THR A 197 -12.05 13.09 11.14
CA THR A 197 -11.04 14.15 11.27
C THR A 197 -11.73 15.52 11.24
N ASP A 198 -11.92 16.11 12.40
CA ASP A 198 -12.32 17.50 12.55
C ASP A 198 -11.09 18.43 12.63
N ILE A 199 -11.33 19.73 12.76
CA ILE A 199 -10.27 20.73 12.85
C ILE A 199 -9.40 20.56 14.09
N ASN A 200 -10.01 20.15 15.21
CA ASN A 200 -9.29 19.91 16.46
C ASN A 200 -8.36 18.70 16.32
N PHE A 201 -8.89 17.59 15.81
CA PHE A 201 -8.09 16.40 15.50
C PHE A 201 -6.90 16.74 14.61
N ALA A 202 -7.14 17.42 13.48
CA ALA A 202 -6.09 17.75 12.52
C ALA A 202 -5.02 18.67 13.10
N THR A 203 -5.46 19.70 13.84
CA THR A 203 -4.54 20.66 14.47
C THR A 203 -3.62 19.98 15.46
N TYR A 204 -4.18 19.20 16.39
CA TYR A 204 -3.35 18.58 17.42
C TYR A 204 -2.61 17.33 16.95
N ALA A 205 -3.08 16.65 15.90
CA ALA A 205 -2.27 15.61 15.24
C ALA A 205 -1.01 16.18 14.57
N GLU A 206 -1.07 17.39 14.01
CA GLU A 206 0.12 18.06 13.49
C GLU A 206 1.06 18.51 14.63
N VAL A 207 0.53 19.01 15.75
CA VAL A 207 1.33 19.33 16.93
C VAL A 207 2.01 18.09 17.52
N GLU A 208 1.31 16.95 17.59
CA GLU A 208 1.92 15.66 17.96
C GLU A 208 3.13 15.35 17.06
N GLY A 209 2.96 15.51 15.74
CA GLY A 209 4.03 15.26 14.76
C GLY A 209 5.23 16.18 14.97
N LEU A 210 5.00 17.49 15.14
CA LEU A 210 6.04 18.48 15.41
C LEU A 210 6.77 18.20 16.73
N ALA A 211 6.03 17.79 17.77
CA ALA A 211 6.61 17.47 19.06
C ALA A 211 7.48 16.21 19.01
N LEU A 212 7.03 15.16 18.29
CA LEU A 212 7.84 13.95 18.06
C LEU A 212 9.10 14.26 17.25
N GLU A 213 8.98 15.12 16.23
CA GLU A 213 10.14 15.55 15.45
C GLU A 213 11.14 16.32 16.31
N ASN A 214 10.67 17.32 17.07
CA ASN A 214 11.50 18.10 17.97
C ASN A 214 12.20 17.16 18.96
N ALA A 215 11.47 16.22 19.57
CA ALA A 215 12.04 15.24 20.47
C ALA A 215 13.12 14.37 19.80
N TYR A 216 12.90 13.95 18.55
CA TYR A 216 13.82 13.07 17.84
C TYR A 216 15.11 13.79 17.43
N LEU A 217 14.99 15.02 16.94
CA LEU A 217 16.13 15.84 16.49
C LEU A 217 16.92 16.47 17.64
N GLU A 218 16.33 16.56 18.82
CA GLU A 218 16.96 17.16 20.01
C GLU A 218 18.03 16.23 20.58
N PRO A 219 19.32 16.63 20.62
CA PRO A 219 20.40 15.82 21.18
C PRO A 219 20.35 15.71 22.70
N GLU A 220 19.87 16.77 23.38
CA GLU A 220 19.84 16.82 24.85
C GLU A 220 18.63 16.03 25.39
N GLU A 221 18.89 15.00 26.20
CA GLU A 221 17.85 14.13 26.73
C GLU A 221 16.74 14.86 27.50
N ALA A 222 17.11 15.86 28.30
CA ALA A 222 16.13 16.62 29.08
C ALA A 222 15.16 17.39 28.20
N ALA A 223 15.65 18.05 27.13
CA ALA A 223 14.85 18.78 26.19
C ALA A 223 14.01 17.81 25.29
N ALA A 224 14.57 16.66 24.91
CA ALA A 224 13.83 15.62 24.22
C ALA A 224 12.67 15.07 25.05
N ARG A 225 12.87 14.83 26.35
CA ARG A 225 11.82 14.42 27.30
C ARG A 225 10.75 15.50 27.46
N ASP A 226 11.14 16.78 27.44
CA ASP A 226 10.22 17.91 27.50
C ASP A 226 9.33 17.94 26.24
N ALA A 227 9.89 17.80 25.04
CA ALA A 227 9.14 17.74 23.80
C ALA A 227 8.20 16.51 23.73
N LEU A 228 8.60 15.36 24.30
CA LEU A 228 7.72 14.19 24.43
C LEU A 228 6.54 14.48 25.38
N GLY A 229 6.73 15.29 26.40
CA GLY A 229 5.63 15.78 27.23
C GLY A 229 4.62 16.58 26.42
N ASP A 230 5.09 17.42 25.48
CA ASP A 230 4.22 18.18 24.58
C ASP A 230 3.43 17.26 23.62
N PHE A 231 4.10 16.23 23.08
CA PHE A 231 3.43 15.20 22.28
C PHE A 231 2.26 14.56 23.05
N LEU A 232 2.48 14.13 24.29
CA LEU A 232 1.44 13.51 25.11
C LEU A 232 0.32 14.50 25.48
N ALA A 233 0.65 15.76 25.73
CA ALA A 233 -0.32 16.82 26.01
C ALA A 233 -1.20 17.12 24.77
N ALA A 234 -0.59 17.25 23.59
CA ALA A 234 -1.31 17.45 22.33
C ALA A 234 -2.25 16.25 22.04
N ARG A 235 -1.78 15.03 22.29
CA ARG A 235 -2.55 13.79 22.17
C ARG A 235 -3.77 13.78 23.09
N THR A 236 -3.61 14.25 24.29
CA THR A 236 -4.73 14.35 25.26
C THR A 236 -5.85 15.25 24.72
N ILE A 237 -5.49 16.43 24.17
CA ILE A 237 -6.49 17.35 23.58
C ILE A 237 -7.12 16.75 22.33
N LYS A 238 -6.31 16.19 21.44
CA LYS A 238 -6.81 15.54 20.21
C LYS A 238 -7.85 14.46 20.54
N ARG A 239 -7.52 13.61 21.51
CA ARG A 239 -8.34 12.47 21.89
C ARG A 239 -9.58 12.81 22.71
N ALA A 240 -9.73 14.05 23.16
CA ALA A 240 -10.92 14.48 23.89
C ALA A 240 -12.22 14.36 23.07
N SER A 241 -12.13 14.54 21.74
CA SER A 241 -13.26 14.38 20.81
C SER A 241 -13.44 12.96 20.26
N MET A 242 -12.53 12.04 20.56
CA MET A 242 -12.56 10.65 20.07
C MET A 242 -13.29 9.74 21.06
N THR A 243 -13.99 8.75 20.53
CA THR A 243 -14.51 7.64 21.34
C THR A 243 -13.37 6.78 21.90
N GLU A 244 -13.63 6.01 22.93
CA GLU A 244 -12.64 5.08 23.48
C GLU A 244 -12.15 4.08 22.42
N THR A 245 -13.05 3.55 21.61
CA THR A 245 -12.71 2.62 20.52
C THR A 245 -11.78 3.25 19.51
N GLU A 246 -12.01 4.50 19.10
CA GLU A 246 -11.14 5.22 18.17
C GLU A 246 -9.75 5.48 18.77
N ARG A 247 -9.67 5.87 20.04
CA ARG A 247 -8.39 6.06 20.75
C ARG A 247 -7.58 4.77 20.82
N ASN A 248 -8.25 3.68 21.18
CA ASN A 248 -7.61 2.37 21.28
C ASN A 248 -7.16 1.86 19.90
N GLN A 249 -7.99 2.04 18.86
CA GLN A 249 -7.61 1.70 17.49
C GLN A 249 -6.37 2.47 17.03
N GLU A 250 -6.33 3.80 17.26
CA GLU A 250 -5.18 4.62 16.91
C GLU A 250 -3.91 4.11 17.60
N SER A 251 -3.97 3.85 18.91
CA SER A 251 -2.84 3.34 19.67
C SER A 251 -2.41 1.95 19.23
N GLU A 252 -3.36 1.09 18.86
CA GLU A 252 -3.06 -0.26 18.39
C GLU A 252 -2.43 -0.25 16.99
N ASP A 253 -2.92 0.62 16.09
CA ASP A 253 -2.30 0.79 14.77
C ASP A 253 -0.88 1.37 14.90
N GLU A 254 -0.64 2.32 15.81
CA GLU A 254 0.71 2.82 16.11
C GLU A 254 1.61 1.73 16.69
N LEU A 255 1.07 0.86 17.54
CA LEU A 255 1.79 -0.28 18.09
C LEU A 255 2.14 -1.27 16.97
N MET A 256 1.19 -1.68 16.15
CA MET A 256 1.40 -2.72 15.15
C MET A 256 2.27 -2.20 14.00
N GLU A 257 1.81 -1.20 13.27
CA GLU A 257 2.48 -0.67 12.10
C GLU A 257 3.74 0.14 12.47
N GLY A 258 3.64 0.94 13.52
CA GLY A 258 4.76 1.77 13.95
C GLY A 258 5.95 0.98 14.47
N THR A 259 5.74 -0.14 15.20
CA THR A 259 6.87 -0.96 15.65
C THR A 259 7.43 -1.84 14.53
N ALA A 260 6.66 -2.15 13.48
CA ALA A 260 7.19 -2.77 12.28
C ALA A 260 8.10 -1.80 11.49
N VAL A 261 7.68 -0.53 11.35
CA VAL A 261 8.56 0.53 10.79
C VAL A 261 9.78 0.81 11.68
N TYR A 262 9.63 0.72 13.00
CA TYR A 262 10.75 0.77 13.92
C TYR A 262 11.75 -0.35 13.65
N ALA A 263 11.29 -1.56 13.33
CA ALA A 263 12.19 -2.67 12.97
C ALA A 263 12.95 -2.37 11.67
N GLU A 264 12.30 -1.78 10.63
CA GLU A 264 12.98 -1.29 9.43
C GLU A 264 14.06 -0.26 9.76
N ALA A 265 13.69 0.79 10.52
CA ALA A 265 14.59 1.88 10.88
C ALA A 265 15.78 1.40 11.72
N SER A 266 15.53 0.51 12.68
CA SER A 266 16.57 -0.09 13.50
C SER A 266 17.52 -0.97 12.71
N ALA A 267 17.00 -1.73 11.73
CA ALA A 267 17.84 -2.51 10.82
C ALA A 267 18.77 -1.61 10.01
N LEU A 268 18.26 -0.48 9.49
CA LEU A 268 19.08 0.50 8.78
C LEU A 268 20.17 1.13 9.66
N GLU A 269 19.85 1.52 10.89
CA GLU A 269 20.84 2.04 11.83
C GLU A 269 21.94 1.01 12.15
N LEU A 270 21.57 -0.28 12.21
CA LEU A 270 22.54 -1.35 12.42
C LEU A 270 23.40 -1.63 11.19
N VAL A 271 22.87 -1.42 9.98
CA VAL A 271 23.66 -1.49 8.73
C VAL A 271 24.80 -0.47 8.74
N LYS A 272 24.55 0.76 9.19
CA LYS A 272 25.60 1.80 9.31
C LYS A 272 26.78 1.39 10.20
N GLN A 273 26.60 0.42 11.10
CA GLN A 273 27.63 -0.08 11.99
C GLN A 273 28.58 -1.11 11.35
N GLY A 274 28.64 -1.15 10.01
CA GLY A 274 29.57 -1.99 9.28
C GLY A 274 29.02 -3.35 8.87
N TYR A 275 27.73 -3.40 8.53
CA TYR A 275 27.17 -4.58 7.85
C TYR A 275 27.60 -4.62 6.39
N GLU A 276 28.13 -5.74 5.95
CA GLU A 276 28.44 -6.00 4.55
C GLU A 276 27.36 -6.91 3.97
N PRO A 277 26.51 -6.40 3.07
CA PRO A 277 25.48 -7.18 2.40
C PRO A 277 26.08 -8.27 1.52
N ALA A 278 25.43 -9.45 1.47
CA ALA A 278 25.81 -10.53 0.59
C ALA A 278 25.26 -10.35 -0.84
N ILE A 279 24.23 -9.51 -1.00
CA ILE A 279 23.67 -9.15 -2.31
C ILE A 279 24.46 -7.99 -2.94
N GLY A 280 24.66 -8.03 -4.24
CA GLY A 280 25.33 -6.99 -4.99
C GLY A 280 24.62 -6.62 -6.29
N PRO A 281 25.11 -5.56 -7.01
CA PRO A 281 24.52 -5.13 -8.28
C PRO A 281 24.52 -6.21 -9.37
N GLY A 282 25.40 -7.22 -9.26
CA GLY A 282 25.42 -8.38 -10.14
C GLY A 282 24.27 -9.36 -9.90
N ASP A 283 23.75 -9.41 -8.68
CA ASP A 283 22.60 -10.23 -8.29
C ASP A 283 21.29 -9.50 -8.56
N ASP A 284 21.24 -8.21 -8.28
CA ASP A 284 20.09 -7.34 -8.43
C ASP A 284 20.53 -5.95 -8.94
N PRO A 285 20.23 -5.59 -10.20
CA PRO A 285 20.62 -4.31 -10.80
C PRO A 285 20.03 -3.08 -10.07
N SER A 286 19.01 -3.27 -9.23
CA SER A 286 18.37 -2.21 -8.45
C SER A 286 18.96 -2.06 -7.05
N TYR A 287 20.02 -2.79 -6.74
CA TYR A 287 20.69 -2.74 -5.44
C TYR A 287 21.76 -1.62 -5.44
N HIS A 288 21.69 -0.73 -4.43
CA HIS A 288 22.57 0.44 -4.32
C HIS A 288 23.42 0.46 -3.05
N GLY A 289 23.34 -0.58 -2.19
CA GLY A 289 24.23 -0.75 -1.04
C GLY A 289 23.78 -0.01 0.22
N PHE A 290 22.48 0.15 0.47
CA PHE A 290 21.92 0.86 1.64
C PHE A 290 22.50 2.28 1.83
N ARG A 291 22.86 2.95 0.72
CA ARG A 291 23.48 4.28 0.77
C ARG A 291 22.55 5.39 1.27
N ASP A 292 21.25 5.18 1.15
CA ASP A 292 20.23 6.20 1.43
C ASP A 292 19.50 6.02 2.77
N VAL A 293 20.19 5.44 3.78
CA VAL A 293 19.60 5.20 5.11
C VAL A 293 19.04 6.49 5.71
N ASP A 294 19.84 7.57 5.69
CA ASP A 294 19.42 8.85 6.25
C ASP A 294 18.23 9.46 5.49
N ARG A 295 18.18 9.25 4.18
CA ARG A 295 17.05 9.67 3.36
C ARG A 295 15.77 8.90 3.72
N HIS A 296 15.87 7.60 3.95
CA HIS A 296 14.72 6.80 4.38
C HIS A 296 14.15 7.29 5.72
N LEU A 297 15.01 7.47 6.73
CA LEU A 297 14.60 8.01 8.03
C LEU A 297 14.04 9.43 7.91
N ARG A 298 14.67 10.29 7.12
CA ARG A 298 14.19 11.65 6.86
C ARG A 298 12.83 11.64 6.20
N SER A 299 12.59 10.76 5.21
CA SER A 299 11.27 10.61 4.58
C SER A 299 10.18 10.21 5.59
N LYS A 300 10.49 9.36 6.58
CA LYS A 300 9.55 9.03 7.66
C LYS A 300 9.34 10.23 8.61
N LEU A 301 10.39 10.97 8.92
CA LEU A 301 10.32 12.18 9.74
C LEU A 301 9.47 13.27 9.07
N ASP A 302 9.65 13.49 7.78
CA ASP A 302 8.84 14.43 7.01
C ASP A 302 7.36 14.04 6.99
N GLN A 303 7.02 12.75 7.11
CA GLN A 303 5.64 12.30 7.23
C GLN A 303 4.96 12.73 8.54
N LEU A 304 5.71 13.03 9.60
CA LEU A 304 5.16 13.60 10.84
C LEU A 304 4.61 15.02 10.64
N LYS A 305 5.22 15.79 9.74
CA LYS A 305 4.90 17.21 9.49
C LYS A 305 3.87 17.45 8.41
N THR A 306 3.59 16.47 7.56
CA THR A 306 2.86 16.78 6.34
C THR A 306 1.41 17.17 6.61
N ASN A 307 0.94 18.19 5.89
CA ASN A 307 -0.47 18.57 5.72
C ASN A 307 -1.35 17.37 5.26
N ARG A 308 -0.75 16.21 5.04
CA ARG A 308 -1.38 14.94 4.69
C ARG A 308 -2.13 14.29 5.85
N ILE A 309 -2.03 14.79 7.10
CA ILE A 309 -2.80 14.23 8.21
C ILE A 309 -4.30 14.22 7.92
N LEU A 310 -4.81 15.23 7.19
CA LEU A 310 -6.19 15.25 6.71
C LEU A 310 -6.42 14.43 5.43
N THR A 311 -5.36 14.10 4.72
CA THR A 311 -5.39 13.40 3.43
C THR A 311 -4.95 11.95 3.53
N MET A 312 -4.22 11.57 4.59
CA MET A 312 -3.96 10.19 4.94
C MET A 312 -5.23 9.59 5.55
N ASP A 313 -5.46 8.31 5.29
CA ASP A 313 -6.35 7.59 6.18
C ASP A 313 -5.74 7.59 7.58
N SER A 314 -6.58 7.43 8.59
CA SER A 314 -6.15 7.44 9.99
C SER A 314 -5.04 6.43 10.28
N ARG A 315 -4.96 5.35 9.51
CA ARG A 315 -3.95 4.30 9.63
C ARG A 315 -2.59 4.74 9.08
N GLY A 316 -2.56 5.47 7.95
CA GLY A 316 -1.30 5.90 7.32
C GLY A 316 -0.43 6.76 8.23
N LYS A 317 -1.02 7.57 9.13
CA LYS A 317 -0.27 8.35 10.11
C LYS A 317 0.35 7.48 11.22
N CYS A 318 -0.22 6.33 11.52
CA CYS A 318 0.22 5.50 12.63
C CYS A 318 1.63 4.91 12.40
N TYR A 319 2.02 4.70 11.14
CA TYR A 319 3.34 4.23 10.76
C TYR A 319 4.47 5.12 11.29
N PRO A 320 4.59 6.41 10.90
CA PRO A 320 5.65 7.27 11.41
C PRO A 320 5.46 7.60 12.91
N PHE A 321 4.23 7.81 13.39
CA PHE A 321 4.00 8.16 14.78
C PHE A 321 4.44 7.05 15.74
N GLY A 322 4.06 5.80 15.46
CA GLY A 322 4.50 4.66 16.27
C GLY A 322 6.00 4.41 16.15
N CYS A 323 6.58 4.57 14.94
CA CYS A 323 8.01 4.42 14.72
C CYS A 323 8.82 5.40 15.60
N PHE A 324 8.50 6.69 15.56
CA PHE A 324 9.27 7.69 16.33
C PHE A 324 9.04 7.59 17.83
N GLN A 325 7.85 7.18 18.29
CA GLN A 325 7.66 6.81 19.69
C GLN A 325 8.61 5.67 20.12
N ALA A 326 8.70 4.62 19.31
CA ALA A 326 9.55 3.46 19.59
C ALA A 326 11.06 3.80 19.53
N LEU A 327 11.49 4.62 18.54
CA LEU A 327 12.87 5.11 18.45
C LEU A 327 13.26 5.96 19.68
N LEU A 328 12.35 6.86 20.11
CA LEU A 328 12.57 7.70 21.29
C LEU A 328 12.57 6.87 22.58
N LEU A 329 11.69 5.87 22.69
CA LEU A 329 11.74 4.90 23.79
C LEU A 329 13.09 4.17 23.83
N SER A 330 13.61 3.74 22.67
CA SER A 330 14.90 3.05 22.60
C SER A 330 16.08 3.93 22.98
N ARG A 331 16.04 5.21 22.59
CA ARG A 331 17.08 6.19 22.92
C ARG A 331 17.06 6.58 24.39
N LEU A 332 15.88 6.90 24.94
CA LEU A 332 15.76 7.52 26.27
C LEU A 332 15.50 6.50 27.40
N PHE A 333 15.02 5.31 27.06
CA PHE A 333 14.63 4.28 28.02
C PHE A 333 15.03 2.87 27.53
N PRO A 334 16.34 2.59 27.39
CA PRO A 334 16.82 1.30 26.88
C PRO A 334 16.17 0.10 27.58
N GLY A 335 15.87 -0.95 26.82
CA GLY A 335 15.24 -2.15 27.35
C GLY A 335 13.71 -2.09 27.49
N TRP A 336 13.06 -1.03 26.99
CA TRP A 336 11.61 -0.87 27.03
C TRP A 336 10.83 -1.99 26.33
N GLN A 337 11.45 -2.65 25.33
CA GLN A 337 10.85 -3.73 24.55
C GLN A 337 10.60 -4.99 25.39
N ALA A 338 11.37 -5.17 26.50
CA ALA A 338 11.28 -6.36 27.32
C ALA A 338 9.87 -6.48 27.95
N GLY A 339 9.12 -7.48 27.51
CA GLY A 339 7.75 -7.71 27.99
C GLY A 339 6.67 -6.79 27.40
N PHE A 340 7.03 -5.80 26.56
CA PHE A 340 6.09 -4.79 26.03
C PHE A 340 4.78 -5.38 25.51
N PHE A 341 4.84 -6.32 24.57
CA PHE A 341 3.63 -6.93 24.00
C PHE A 341 2.80 -7.73 25.04
N ARG A 342 3.45 -8.32 26.04
CA ARG A 342 2.75 -9.08 27.10
C ARG A 342 2.05 -8.16 28.10
N GLU A 343 2.57 -6.98 28.33
CA GLU A 343 1.98 -6.00 29.24
C GLU A 343 0.69 -5.40 28.68
N GLY A 344 0.46 -5.49 27.37
CA GLY A 344 -0.75 -5.01 26.71
C GLY A 344 -0.94 -3.49 26.77
N ARG A 345 0.15 -2.75 27.03
CA ARG A 345 0.18 -1.28 27.02
C ARG A 345 0.50 -0.77 25.63
N PHE A 346 0.03 0.43 25.32
CA PHE A 346 0.36 1.13 24.09
C PHE A 346 1.65 1.98 24.25
N LEU A 347 2.26 2.37 23.13
CA LEU A 347 3.52 3.13 23.12
C LEU A 347 3.43 4.43 23.91
N ASP A 348 2.38 5.20 23.72
CA ASP A 348 2.12 6.45 24.44
C ASP A 348 1.92 6.26 25.95
N GLN A 349 1.30 5.14 26.36
CA GLN A 349 1.16 4.80 27.77
C GLN A 349 2.51 4.44 28.41
N VAL A 350 3.36 3.75 27.66
CA VAL A 350 4.73 3.46 28.13
C VAL A 350 5.54 4.75 28.25
N LEU A 351 5.47 5.65 27.25
CA LEU A 351 6.11 6.96 27.29
C LEU A 351 5.64 7.78 28.49
N ALA A 352 4.33 7.91 28.71
CA ALA A 352 3.79 8.65 29.84
C ALA A 352 4.30 8.10 31.19
N GLY A 353 4.26 6.78 31.35
CA GLY A 353 4.76 6.11 32.54
C GLY A 353 6.26 6.31 32.77
N ARG A 354 7.08 6.23 31.71
CA ARG A 354 8.54 6.45 31.81
C ARG A 354 8.93 7.90 32.07
N LEU A 355 8.12 8.85 31.59
CA LEU A 355 8.30 10.28 31.88
C LEU A 355 7.75 10.68 33.25
N GLY A 356 7.01 9.81 33.92
CA GLY A 356 6.38 10.10 35.21
C GLY A 356 5.29 11.17 35.15
N LEU A 357 4.65 11.35 33.99
CA LEU A 357 3.62 12.37 33.77
C LEU A 357 2.24 11.87 34.19
N ALA A 358 1.63 12.54 35.18
CA ALA A 358 0.25 12.32 35.58
C ALA A 358 -0.72 13.07 34.64
N PRO A 359 -2.01 12.70 34.60
CA PRO A 359 -3.02 13.42 33.82
C PRO A 359 -3.10 14.93 34.12
N ALA A 360 -2.85 15.34 35.38
CA ALA A 360 -2.82 16.75 35.77
C ALA A 360 -1.64 17.50 35.13
N ASP A 361 -0.48 16.86 35.04
CA ASP A 361 0.72 17.43 34.38
C ASP A 361 0.48 17.62 32.89
N LEU A 362 -0.15 16.64 32.23
CA LEU A 362 -0.53 16.73 30.84
C LEU A 362 -1.55 17.84 30.59
N ALA A 363 -2.52 18.02 31.47
CA ALA A 363 -3.50 19.10 31.36
C ALA A 363 -2.85 20.49 31.51
N ALA A 364 -1.95 20.66 32.48
CA ALA A 364 -1.19 21.90 32.68
C ALA A 364 -0.31 22.21 31.46
N ARG A 365 0.37 21.19 30.92
CA ARG A 365 1.21 21.31 29.73
C ARG A 365 0.40 21.63 28.47
N ALA A 366 -0.80 21.06 28.33
CA ALA A 366 -1.72 21.31 27.23
C ALA A 366 -2.10 22.80 27.13
N ALA A 367 -2.30 23.48 28.25
CA ALA A 367 -2.59 24.93 28.28
C ALA A 367 -1.44 25.79 27.72
N GLY A 368 -0.19 25.33 27.84
CA GLY A 368 1.00 26.01 27.34
C GLY A 368 1.40 25.70 25.91
N LEU A 369 0.71 24.77 25.21
CA LEU A 369 1.06 24.41 23.83
C LEU A 369 0.93 25.58 22.85
N LYS A 370 -0.02 26.49 23.07
CA LYS A 370 -0.23 27.69 22.24
C LYS A 370 0.98 28.65 22.22
N ASP A 371 1.81 28.60 23.25
CA ASP A 371 2.99 29.46 23.39
C ASP A 371 4.23 28.83 22.74
N ARG A 372 4.20 27.52 22.53
CA ARG A 372 5.30 26.71 21.95
C ARG A 372 5.09 26.31 20.50
N TYR A 373 3.84 26.23 20.05
CA TYR A 373 3.49 25.83 18.70
C TYR A 373 2.57 26.85 18.04
N PRO A 374 2.68 27.08 16.73
CA PRO A 374 1.87 28.07 16.01
C PRO A 374 0.43 27.56 15.77
N LEU A 375 -0.32 27.27 16.85
CA LEU A 375 -1.64 26.64 16.79
C LEU A 375 -2.61 27.41 15.91
N GLY A 376 -2.57 28.75 15.91
CA GLY A 376 -3.44 29.59 15.09
C GLY A 376 -3.23 29.37 13.59
N GLU A 377 -1.96 29.29 13.16
CA GLU A 377 -1.59 29.05 11.76
C GLU A 377 -1.97 27.64 11.32
N ILE A 378 -1.64 26.63 12.15
CA ILE A 378 -1.98 25.24 11.92
C ILE A 378 -3.50 25.07 11.78
N SER A 379 -4.27 25.59 12.74
CA SER A 379 -5.72 25.52 12.76
C SER A 379 -6.35 26.22 11.54
N ASN A 380 -5.85 27.43 11.19
CA ASN A 380 -6.32 28.15 10.02
C ASN A 380 -6.09 27.37 8.73
N ARG A 381 -4.90 26.80 8.55
CA ARG A 381 -4.54 25.99 7.38
C ARG A 381 -5.46 24.76 7.26
N HIS A 382 -5.63 24.00 8.34
CA HIS A 382 -6.54 22.85 8.36
C HIS A 382 -8.00 23.25 8.17
N GLY A 383 -8.41 24.39 8.75
CA GLY A 383 -9.76 24.92 8.58
C GLY A 383 -10.07 25.30 7.13
N LEU A 384 -9.11 25.82 6.37
CA LEU A 384 -9.26 26.06 4.94
C LEU A 384 -9.46 24.76 4.16
N LEU A 385 -8.61 23.76 4.41
CA LEU A 385 -8.70 22.44 3.75
C LEU A 385 -10.02 21.72 4.06
N LEU A 386 -10.46 21.74 5.32
CA LEU A 386 -11.72 21.11 5.74
C LEU A 386 -12.93 21.81 5.10
N ARG A 387 -12.97 23.14 5.10
CA ARG A 387 -14.06 23.89 4.43
C ARG A 387 -14.11 23.61 2.93
N ALA A 388 -12.95 23.51 2.28
CA ALA A 388 -12.88 23.19 0.87
C ALA A 388 -13.37 21.75 0.59
N ARG A 389 -12.94 20.78 1.42
CA ARG A 389 -13.45 19.41 1.39
C ARG A 389 -14.97 19.35 1.55
N ASP A 390 -15.49 19.99 2.60
CA ASP A 390 -16.92 19.96 2.92
C ASP A 390 -17.75 20.62 1.83
N LYS A 391 -17.23 21.71 1.23
CA LYS A 391 -17.85 22.34 0.06
C LYS A 391 -17.89 21.38 -1.14
N ALA A 392 -16.80 20.67 -1.42
CA ALA A 392 -16.74 19.71 -2.52
C ALA A 392 -17.69 18.53 -2.29
N LEU A 393 -17.74 17.97 -1.07
CA LEU A 393 -18.70 16.91 -0.71
C LEU A 393 -20.14 17.39 -0.86
N ALA A 394 -20.48 18.56 -0.32
CA ALA A 394 -21.83 19.14 -0.44
C ALA A 394 -22.24 19.39 -1.90
N MET A 395 -21.28 19.78 -2.76
CA MET A 395 -21.53 19.90 -4.20
C MET A 395 -21.88 18.55 -4.84
N MET A 396 -21.22 17.47 -4.42
CA MET A 396 -21.50 16.11 -4.91
C MET A 396 -22.83 15.57 -4.39
N GLU A 397 -23.15 15.78 -3.11
CA GLU A 397 -24.38 15.31 -2.46
C GLU A 397 -25.63 16.01 -3.00
N LYS A 398 -25.55 17.32 -3.27
CA LYS A 398 -26.66 18.10 -3.81
C LYS A 398 -26.99 17.76 -5.27
N ARG A 399 -26.11 17.07 -5.99
CA ARG A 399 -26.35 16.70 -7.37
C ARG A 399 -27.39 15.60 -7.48
N LYS A 400 -28.45 15.89 -8.20
CA LYS A 400 -29.46 14.90 -8.60
C LYS A 400 -29.12 14.38 -9.98
N GLY A 401 -29.20 13.07 -10.18
CA GLY A 401 -28.96 12.48 -11.47
C GLY A 401 -28.52 11.02 -11.37
N ARG A 402 -28.11 10.48 -12.48
CA ARG A 402 -27.64 9.11 -12.58
C ARG A 402 -26.16 9.01 -12.19
N VAL A 403 -25.84 8.03 -11.37
CA VAL A 403 -24.46 7.79 -10.92
C VAL A 403 -23.77 6.85 -11.89
N TYR A 404 -22.61 7.23 -12.38
CA TYR A 404 -21.71 6.37 -13.15
C TYR A 404 -20.50 6.00 -12.29
N VAL A 405 -20.20 4.71 -12.22
CA VAL A 405 -19.03 4.19 -11.51
C VAL A 405 -18.21 3.39 -12.51
N VAL A 406 -17.00 3.86 -12.80
CA VAL A 406 -16.06 3.18 -13.69
C VAL A 406 -15.00 2.49 -12.83
N ASN A 407 -14.92 1.17 -12.94
CA ASN A 407 -13.98 0.34 -12.21
C ASN A 407 -12.80 -0.01 -13.12
N PHE A 408 -11.62 0.47 -12.76
CA PHE A 408 -10.33 0.20 -13.42
C PHE A 408 -9.51 -0.88 -12.69
N LYS A 409 -9.95 -1.37 -11.52
CA LYS A 409 -9.22 -2.34 -10.72
C LYS A 409 -8.81 -3.63 -11.47
N PRO A 410 -9.60 -4.15 -12.42
CA PRO A 410 -9.17 -5.32 -13.19
C PRO A 410 -7.97 -5.09 -14.12
N LEU A 411 -7.56 -3.82 -14.34
CA LEU A 411 -6.29 -3.53 -14.99
C LEU A 411 -5.16 -3.87 -14.00
N LEU A 412 -4.23 -4.70 -14.45
CA LEU A 412 -3.08 -5.15 -13.65
C LEU A 412 -2.00 -4.06 -13.46
N GLU A 413 -2.23 -2.85 -13.97
CA GLU A 413 -1.32 -1.72 -13.89
C GLU A 413 -1.86 -0.65 -12.95
N TYR A 414 -0.93 0.11 -12.36
CA TYR A 414 -1.29 1.25 -11.53
C TYR A 414 -1.95 2.34 -12.37
N VAL A 415 -3.13 2.76 -11.97
CA VAL A 415 -3.94 3.74 -12.68
C VAL A 415 -3.86 5.08 -11.96
N THR A 416 -3.30 6.09 -12.61
CA THR A 416 -3.20 7.44 -12.05
C THR A 416 -4.09 8.39 -12.85
N PRO A 417 -5.10 9.00 -12.22
CA PRO A 417 -5.92 10.02 -12.87
C PRO A 417 -5.18 11.35 -12.97
N LYS A 418 -5.28 12.01 -14.12
CA LYS A 418 -4.93 13.43 -14.24
C LYS A 418 -6.16 14.26 -13.91
N GLY A 419 -6.12 14.99 -12.79
CA GLY A 419 -7.21 15.85 -12.35
C GLY A 419 -7.26 17.18 -13.08
N ARG A 420 -8.40 17.88 -12.96
CA ARG A 420 -8.60 19.29 -13.30
C ARG A 420 -9.04 20.05 -12.08
N GLY A 421 -8.61 21.33 -11.99
CA GLY A 421 -8.95 22.18 -10.86
C GLY A 421 -8.32 21.70 -9.56
N GLU A 422 -8.96 22.08 -8.46
CA GLU A 422 -8.52 21.67 -7.14
C GLU A 422 -8.90 20.22 -6.85
N SER A 423 -8.02 19.52 -6.15
CA SER A 423 -8.28 18.16 -5.65
C SER A 423 -8.23 18.14 -4.14
N TYR A 424 -9.17 17.43 -3.53
CA TYR A 424 -9.24 17.22 -2.09
C TYR A 424 -9.24 15.72 -1.81
N THR A 425 -8.37 15.28 -0.93
CA THR A 425 -8.30 13.88 -0.51
C THR A 425 -9.05 13.72 0.82
N VAL A 426 -9.90 12.71 0.89
CA VAL A 426 -10.65 12.33 2.09
C VAL A 426 -10.48 10.82 2.27
N GLY A 427 -9.57 10.42 3.15
CA GLY A 427 -9.16 9.02 3.26
C GLY A 427 -8.59 8.50 1.94
N LEU A 428 -9.16 7.42 1.41
CA LEU A 428 -8.78 6.84 0.11
C LEU A 428 -9.48 7.47 -1.10
N VAL A 429 -10.18 8.58 -0.91
CA VAL A 429 -10.98 9.20 -1.96
C VAL A 429 -10.45 10.58 -2.31
N ASN A 430 -10.15 10.79 -3.59
CA ASN A 430 -9.82 12.10 -4.14
C ASN A 430 -11.05 12.71 -4.82
N ILE A 431 -11.37 13.96 -4.48
CA ILE A 431 -12.45 14.72 -5.10
C ILE A 431 -11.82 15.77 -6.00
N PHE A 432 -12.03 15.63 -7.30
CA PHE A 432 -11.60 16.61 -8.30
C PHE A 432 -12.75 17.57 -8.61
N THR A 433 -12.62 18.85 -8.26
CA THR A 433 -13.70 19.85 -8.39
C THR A 433 -14.10 20.12 -9.83
N GLU A 434 -13.17 20.05 -10.75
CA GLU A 434 -13.39 20.19 -12.19
C GLU A 434 -13.27 18.86 -12.96
N GLY A 435 -13.18 17.74 -12.23
CA GLY A 435 -13.19 16.40 -12.78
C GLY A 435 -11.81 15.82 -13.10
N ILE A 436 -11.85 14.60 -13.59
CA ILE A 436 -10.67 13.88 -14.09
C ILE A 436 -10.50 14.22 -15.57
N ALA A 437 -9.39 14.85 -15.93
CA ALA A 437 -9.10 15.20 -17.32
C ALA A 437 -8.87 13.95 -18.17
N SER A 438 -8.01 13.05 -17.68
CA SER A 438 -7.72 11.82 -18.38
C SER A 438 -7.24 10.71 -17.45
N ILE A 439 -7.46 9.48 -17.89
CA ILE A 439 -6.80 8.27 -17.44
C ILE A 439 -6.36 7.54 -18.70
N ASP A 440 -5.09 7.24 -18.83
CA ASP A 440 -4.51 6.50 -19.95
C ASP A 440 -3.71 5.32 -19.41
N VAL A 441 -4.14 4.10 -19.72
CA VAL A 441 -3.48 2.85 -19.32
C VAL A 441 -3.59 1.87 -20.48
N LYS A 442 -2.47 1.57 -21.14
CA LYS A 442 -2.46 0.72 -22.35
C LYS A 442 -3.47 1.20 -23.40
N ASP A 443 -4.35 0.27 -23.81
CA ASP A 443 -5.41 0.52 -24.80
C ASP A 443 -6.68 1.13 -24.19
N VAL A 444 -6.64 1.49 -22.90
CA VAL A 444 -7.75 2.11 -22.18
C VAL A 444 -7.53 3.61 -22.09
N SER A 445 -8.48 4.39 -22.58
CA SER A 445 -8.48 5.83 -22.39
C SER A 445 -9.81 6.31 -21.79
N PHE A 446 -9.70 7.13 -20.76
CA PHE A 446 -10.83 7.86 -20.20
C PHE A 446 -10.58 9.37 -20.37
N ARG A 447 -11.56 10.09 -20.85
CA ARG A 447 -11.54 11.55 -20.99
C ARG A 447 -12.76 12.12 -20.31
N GLY A 448 -12.55 12.85 -19.24
CA GLY A 448 -13.63 13.49 -18.50
C GLY A 448 -13.93 14.89 -19.01
N GLU A 449 -15.18 15.28 -18.94
CA GLU A 449 -15.63 16.64 -19.11
C GLU A 449 -15.43 17.44 -17.81
N LYS A 450 -15.51 18.78 -17.92
CA LYS A 450 -15.38 19.68 -16.78
C LYS A 450 -16.58 19.53 -15.82
N SER A 451 -16.49 18.61 -14.88
CA SER A 451 -17.53 18.29 -13.91
C SER A 451 -16.93 17.58 -12.69
N PRO A 452 -17.36 17.87 -11.46
CA PRO A 452 -16.81 17.22 -10.28
C PRO A 452 -16.87 15.70 -10.36
N MET A 453 -15.75 15.05 -10.04
CA MET A 453 -15.60 13.60 -10.02
C MET A 453 -14.93 13.15 -8.72
N VAL A 454 -15.25 11.94 -8.31
CA VAL A 454 -14.62 11.26 -7.19
C VAL A 454 -13.77 10.13 -7.74
N TRP A 455 -12.50 10.10 -7.34
CA TRP A 455 -11.58 9.01 -7.58
C TRP A 455 -11.33 8.28 -6.27
N ASP A 456 -11.67 7.00 -6.22
CA ASP A 456 -11.28 6.12 -5.13
C ASP A 456 -9.90 5.54 -5.46
N GLN A 457 -8.96 5.58 -4.51
CA GLN A 457 -7.62 4.99 -4.67
C GLN A 457 -7.66 3.47 -4.88
N LEU A 458 -8.81 2.83 -4.68
CA LEU A 458 -9.09 1.48 -5.14
C LEU A 458 -9.41 1.38 -6.65
N TYR A 459 -9.04 2.41 -7.43
CA TYR A 459 -9.18 2.49 -8.89
C TYR A 459 -10.61 2.61 -9.40
N TYR A 460 -11.45 3.36 -8.69
CA TYR A 460 -12.80 3.68 -9.13
C TYR A 460 -12.96 5.17 -9.43
N ALA A 461 -13.47 5.51 -10.62
CA ALA A 461 -13.97 6.83 -10.91
C ALA A 461 -15.49 6.86 -10.73
N LYS A 462 -16.00 7.83 -9.96
CA LYS A 462 -17.42 8.05 -9.74
C LYS A 462 -17.82 9.42 -10.22
N TRP A 463 -18.87 9.49 -11.00
CA TRP A 463 -19.43 10.72 -11.54
C TRP A 463 -20.95 10.68 -11.50
N ILE A 464 -21.59 11.86 -11.32
CA ILE A 464 -23.04 12.01 -11.28
C ILE A 464 -23.47 12.87 -12.47
N ASP A 465 -24.22 12.30 -13.40
CA ASP A 465 -24.81 13.04 -14.51
C ASP A 465 -26.07 13.77 -14.07
N THR A 466 -26.00 15.09 -14.05
CA THR A 466 -27.13 15.94 -13.71
C THR A 466 -28.07 16.22 -14.89
N ARG A 467 -27.72 15.79 -16.10
CA ARG A 467 -28.46 16.04 -17.33
C ARG A 467 -29.43 14.90 -17.71
N THR A 468 -29.60 13.89 -16.88
CA THR A 468 -30.37 12.67 -17.14
C THR A 468 -31.90 12.82 -17.14
N ARG A 469 -32.45 14.01 -17.38
CA ARG A 469 -33.86 14.15 -17.75
C ARG A 469 -34.14 13.75 -19.21
N VAL A 470 -33.13 13.36 -19.98
CA VAL A 470 -33.26 12.87 -21.34
C VAL A 470 -33.81 11.44 -21.32
N ARG A 471 -34.89 11.20 -22.09
CA ARG A 471 -35.41 9.83 -22.33
C ARG A 471 -34.31 8.96 -22.93
N GLY A 472 -33.87 7.92 -22.22
CA GLY A 472 -32.85 7.00 -22.70
C GLY A 472 -31.89 6.53 -21.61
N LYS A 473 -30.90 5.76 -22.01
CA LYS A 473 -29.91 5.17 -21.08
C LYS A 473 -28.95 6.18 -20.46
N GLY A 474 -28.93 7.43 -20.95
CA GLY A 474 -28.01 8.46 -20.51
C GLY A 474 -26.57 8.29 -21.02
N TYR A 475 -26.34 7.29 -21.86
CA TYR A 475 -25.07 7.05 -22.55
C TYR A 475 -25.30 6.47 -23.95
N THR A 476 -24.33 6.66 -24.83
CA THR A 476 -24.21 5.97 -26.10
C THR A 476 -23.07 4.96 -26.01
N LEU A 477 -23.25 3.82 -26.64
CA LEU A 477 -22.27 2.73 -26.65
C LEU A 477 -22.06 2.25 -28.09
N SER A 478 -20.84 2.36 -28.59
CA SER A 478 -20.39 1.70 -29.80
C SER A 478 -19.40 0.59 -29.44
N PHE A 479 -19.46 -0.53 -30.14
CA PHE A 479 -18.63 -1.70 -29.88
C PHE A 479 -18.50 -2.55 -31.13
N ARG A 480 -17.42 -3.34 -31.22
CA ARG A 480 -17.23 -4.29 -32.31
C ARG A 480 -18.03 -5.59 -32.12
N ARG A 481 -18.03 -6.10 -30.89
CA ARG A 481 -18.67 -7.36 -30.54
C ARG A 481 -19.29 -7.30 -29.15
N LYS A 482 -20.41 -7.98 -28.99
CA LYS A 482 -21.07 -8.20 -27.71
C LYS A 482 -20.94 -9.67 -27.30
N GLU A 483 -20.47 -9.91 -26.06
CA GLU A 483 -20.36 -11.22 -25.44
C GLU A 483 -21.35 -11.33 -24.28
N GLY A 484 -22.30 -12.29 -24.38
CA GLY A 484 -23.36 -12.43 -23.39
C GLY A 484 -24.25 -11.19 -23.29
N GLU A 485 -24.77 -10.92 -22.08
CA GLU A 485 -25.73 -9.83 -21.88
C GLU A 485 -25.09 -8.46 -21.66
N ASP A 486 -23.93 -8.40 -21.05
CA ASP A 486 -23.37 -7.17 -20.47
C ASP A 486 -21.90 -6.88 -20.80
N VAL A 487 -21.24 -7.68 -21.64
CA VAL A 487 -19.82 -7.53 -22.00
C VAL A 487 -19.68 -7.09 -23.46
N TYR A 488 -18.81 -6.08 -23.68
CA TYR A 488 -18.61 -5.43 -24.99
C TYR A 488 -17.13 -5.32 -25.32
N GLU A 489 -16.73 -5.70 -26.53
CA GLU A 489 -15.37 -5.63 -27.05
C GLU A 489 -15.17 -4.40 -27.94
N ASP A 490 -13.96 -3.83 -27.90
CA ASP A 490 -13.56 -2.59 -28.59
C ASP A 490 -14.62 -1.50 -28.41
N ALA A 491 -14.91 -1.25 -27.14
CA ALA A 491 -16.04 -0.42 -26.74
C ALA A 491 -15.65 1.06 -26.57
N GLU A 492 -16.48 1.94 -27.10
CA GLU A 492 -16.49 3.35 -26.76
C GLU A 492 -17.83 3.69 -26.11
N LEU A 493 -17.78 4.11 -24.84
CA LEU A 493 -18.92 4.57 -24.08
C LEU A 493 -18.82 6.10 -23.90
N LYS A 494 -19.85 6.82 -24.35
CA LYS A 494 -19.96 8.27 -24.19
C LYS A 494 -21.13 8.61 -23.28
N THR A 495 -20.86 9.44 -22.32
CA THR A 495 -21.87 10.11 -21.48
C THR A 495 -21.77 11.62 -21.68
N ALA A 496 -22.64 12.36 -21.01
CA ALA A 496 -22.52 13.81 -20.98
C ALA A 496 -21.30 14.31 -20.20
N GLY A 497 -20.61 13.45 -19.44
CA GLY A 497 -19.50 13.84 -18.56
C GLY A 497 -18.19 13.16 -18.85
N PHE A 498 -18.17 12.12 -19.67
CA PHE A 498 -16.93 11.46 -20.03
C PHE A 498 -17.07 10.58 -21.28
N VAL A 499 -15.92 10.28 -21.87
CA VAL A 499 -15.75 9.24 -22.90
C VAL A 499 -14.80 8.20 -22.35
N LEU A 500 -15.19 6.93 -22.39
CA LEU A 500 -14.36 5.80 -22.06
C LEU A 500 -14.17 4.93 -23.31
N ARG A 501 -12.93 4.65 -23.68
CA ARG A 501 -12.56 3.66 -24.71
C ARG A 501 -11.76 2.56 -24.05
N ALA A 502 -12.12 1.32 -24.34
CA ALA A 502 -11.42 0.17 -23.81
C ALA A 502 -11.60 -1.05 -24.71
N PRO A 503 -10.59 -1.94 -24.78
CA PRO A 503 -10.68 -3.18 -25.55
C PRO A 503 -11.83 -4.08 -25.10
N LYS A 504 -12.15 -4.06 -23.79
CA LYS A 504 -13.25 -4.86 -23.25
C LYS A 504 -13.83 -4.22 -22.01
N ILE A 505 -15.14 -4.07 -21.96
CA ILE A 505 -15.88 -3.53 -20.80
C ILE A 505 -17.08 -4.39 -20.47
N ARG A 506 -17.46 -4.38 -19.19
CA ARG A 506 -18.76 -4.88 -18.72
C ARG A 506 -19.59 -3.70 -18.26
N ILE A 507 -20.86 -3.65 -18.67
CA ILE A 507 -21.80 -2.60 -18.27
C ILE A 507 -22.99 -3.25 -17.57
N ARG A 508 -23.20 -2.87 -16.30
CA ARG A 508 -24.41 -3.20 -15.54
C ARG A 508 -25.21 -1.93 -15.31
N ASP A 509 -26.34 -1.85 -15.97
CA ASP A 509 -27.25 -0.71 -15.90
C ASP A 509 -28.31 -0.98 -14.82
N LEU A 510 -28.15 -0.31 -13.68
CA LEU A 510 -29.07 -0.33 -12.55
C LEU A 510 -29.88 0.97 -12.55
N LYS A 511 -31.12 0.97 -12.08
CA LYS A 511 -32.06 2.12 -12.18
C LYS A 511 -31.46 3.50 -11.87
N SER A 512 -30.65 3.61 -10.80
CA SER A 512 -30.02 4.88 -10.37
C SER A 512 -28.51 4.92 -10.66
N MET A 513 -27.91 3.82 -11.09
CA MET A 513 -26.46 3.68 -11.23
C MET A 513 -26.09 2.85 -12.46
N VAL A 514 -25.04 3.26 -13.16
CA VAL A 514 -24.39 2.47 -14.20
C VAL A 514 -23.01 2.06 -13.69
N LYS A 515 -22.80 0.75 -13.51
CA LYS A 515 -21.49 0.19 -13.18
C LYS A 515 -20.79 -0.25 -14.45
N ILE A 516 -19.63 0.28 -14.71
CA ILE A 516 -18.78 -0.02 -15.85
C ILE A 516 -17.50 -0.62 -15.30
N THR A 517 -17.18 -1.85 -15.71
CA THR A 517 -15.93 -2.50 -15.35
C THR A 517 -15.06 -2.61 -16.58
N VAL A 518 -13.88 -2.02 -16.55
CA VAL A 518 -12.87 -2.19 -17.59
C VAL A 518 -12.21 -3.54 -17.34
N LEU A 519 -12.37 -4.47 -18.30
CA LEU A 519 -11.82 -5.81 -18.19
C LEU A 519 -10.40 -5.83 -18.76
N ALA A 520 -9.45 -6.34 -17.99
CA ALA A 520 -8.12 -6.60 -18.52
C ALA A 520 -8.21 -7.60 -19.68
N LYS A 521 -7.41 -7.43 -20.73
CA LYS A 521 -7.18 -8.50 -21.69
C LYS A 521 -6.47 -9.65 -20.97
N ILE A 522 -7.24 -10.61 -20.47
CA ILE A 522 -6.76 -11.95 -20.28
C ILE A 522 -6.85 -12.57 -21.67
N GLY A 523 -5.92 -12.26 -22.54
CA GLY A 523 -5.83 -12.88 -23.86
C GLY A 523 -4.60 -13.74 -23.93
N PRO A 524 -4.68 -14.99 -24.38
CA PRO A 524 -3.51 -15.62 -24.93
C PRO A 524 -3.02 -14.69 -26.05
N GLY A 525 -1.77 -14.25 -25.97
CA GLY A 525 -1.14 -13.48 -27.03
C GLY A 525 -1.16 -14.29 -28.32
N GLY A 526 -2.16 -14.03 -29.16
CA GLY A 526 -2.07 -14.36 -30.55
C GLY A 526 -1.39 -13.20 -31.27
N PRO A 527 -0.38 -13.43 -32.08
CA PRO A 527 0.24 -12.40 -32.90
C PRO A 527 -0.77 -11.89 -33.92
N ARG A 528 -0.88 -10.60 -34.06
CA ARG A 528 -1.20 -9.96 -35.31
C ARG A 528 -0.18 -8.89 -35.58
#